data_5140d5537eec6cd78c538386676551b0
#
_entry.id   5140d5537eec6cd78c538386676551b0
#
_cell.length_a   1.000
_cell.length_b   1.000
_cell.length_c   1.000
_cell.angle_alpha   90.00
_cell.angle_beta   90.00
_cell.angle_gamma   90.00
#
_symmetry.space_group_name_H-M   'P 1'
#
loop_
_entity.id
_entity.type
_entity.pdbx_description
1 polymer ?
#
loop_
_entity_poly.entity_id
_entity_poly.type
_entity_poly.pdbx_seq_one_letter_code
_entity_poly.pdbx_strand_id
1 'polypeptide(L)'
;ARFERQTGIPVDLKWQDDGQALNYDEHLQIIFILQESLSNIRKHARAQHVSVEIANHGDFVMKIQDDGAGFNQEHLSNRPSGEHVGLGIMQERAQRINAQLAITSQIGQGTAVMLTLPQQMRTAS
;
A
#
# COMPACT_ATOMS: atom_id res chain seq x y z
N ALA A 1 -10.30 -8.60 -11.39
CA ALA A 1 -10.10 -7.19 -11.03
C ALA A 1 -9.54 -6.39 -12.20
N ARG A 2 -9.75 -5.08 -12.14
CA ARG A 2 -9.30 -4.20 -13.22
C ARG A 2 -7.78 -4.23 -13.41
N PHE A 3 -7.03 -4.27 -12.33
CA PHE A 3 -5.57 -4.35 -12.38
C PHE A 3 -5.10 -5.59 -13.14
N GLU A 4 -5.67 -6.75 -12.83
CA GLU A 4 -5.33 -8.00 -13.52
C GLU A 4 -5.63 -7.92 -15.02
N ARG A 5 -6.77 -7.32 -15.36
CA ARG A 5 -7.15 -7.21 -16.77
C ARG A 5 -6.24 -6.29 -17.56
N GLN A 6 -5.74 -5.23 -16.92
CA GLN A 6 -4.86 -4.27 -17.58
C GLN A 6 -3.43 -4.74 -17.68
N THR A 7 -2.94 -5.51 -16.71
CA THR A 7 -1.53 -5.86 -16.62
C THR A 7 -1.24 -7.32 -16.91
N GLY A 8 -2.24 -8.19 -16.78
CA GLY A 8 -2.01 -9.63 -16.85
C GLY A 8 -1.35 -10.20 -15.61
N ILE A 9 -1.14 -9.39 -14.57
CA ILE A 9 -0.49 -9.83 -13.33
C ILE A 9 -1.55 -10.34 -12.36
N PRO A 10 -1.45 -11.62 -11.90
CA PRO A 10 -2.39 -12.15 -10.91
C PRO A 10 -2.32 -11.39 -9.60
N VAL A 11 -3.47 -11.13 -9.00
CA VAL A 11 -3.57 -10.51 -7.68
C VAL A 11 -4.24 -11.49 -6.73
N ASP A 12 -3.53 -11.84 -5.66
CA ASP A 12 -4.06 -12.69 -4.60
C ASP A 12 -4.60 -11.79 -3.49
N LEU A 13 -5.91 -11.76 -3.33
CA LEU A 13 -6.57 -10.90 -2.35
C LEU A 13 -7.07 -11.73 -1.18
N LYS A 14 -6.62 -11.40 0.03
CA LYS A 14 -7.12 -11.96 1.27
C LYS A 14 -7.76 -10.84 2.08
N TRP A 15 -8.99 -11.06 2.48
CA TRP A 15 -9.77 -10.06 3.20
C TRP A 15 -10.41 -10.66 4.42
N GLN A 16 -10.20 -10.03 5.56
CA GLN A 16 -10.84 -10.39 6.82
C GLN A 16 -11.30 -9.10 7.49
N ASP A 17 -12.60 -8.90 7.59
CA ASP A 17 -13.17 -7.65 8.11
C ASP A 17 -14.29 -7.96 9.07
N ASP A 18 -13.95 -8.05 10.35
CA ASP A 18 -14.93 -8.26 11.43
C ASP A 18 -14.77 -7.20 12.53
N GLY A 19 -14.12 -6.09 12.18
CA GLY A 19 -13.85 -5.03 13.13
C GLY A 19 -14.71 -3.80 12.93
N GLN A 20 -14.22 -2.69 13.49
CA GLN A 20 -14.87 -1.40 13.43
C GLN A 20 -14.91 -0.85 12.00
N ALA A 21 -16.05 -0.32 11.59
CA ALA A 21 -16.17 0.29 10.27
C ALA A 21 -15.24 1.50 10.14
N LEU A 22 -14.71 1.71 8.95
CA LEU A 22 -13.89 2.88 8.64
C LEU A 22 -14.80 4.09 8.41
N ASN A 23 -14.37 5.26 8.89
CA ASN A 23 -15.08 6.48 8.54
C ASN A 23 -14.74 6.88 7.10
N TYR A 24 -15.39 7.93 6.59
CA TYR A 24 -15.25 8.33 5.20
C TYR A 24 -13.81 8.70 4.85
N ASP A 25 -13.16 9.51 5.69
CA ASP A 25 -11.80 9.98 5.42
C ASP A 25 -10.78 8.83 5.49
N GLU A 26 -10.94 7.94 6.47
CA GLU A 26 -10.11 6.73 6.57
C GLU A 26 -10.24 5.89 5.31
N HIS A 27 -11.47 5.65 4.88
CA HIS A 27 -11.73 4.87 3.68
C HIS A 27 -11.09 5.50 2.45
N LEU A 28 -11.24 6.81 2.31
CA LEU A 28 -10.71 7.55 1.16
C LEU A 28 -9.18 7.46 1.07
N GLN A 29 -8.49 7.67 2.21
CA GLN A 29 -7.03 7.62 2.22
C GLN A 29 -6.52 6.20 1.97
N ILE A 30 -7.17 5.20 2.54
CA ILE A 30 -6.78 3.80 2.34
C ILE A 30 -6.94 3.40 0.88
N ILE A 31 -8.04 3.77 0.24
CA ILE A 31 -8.26 3.48 -1.19
C ILE A 31 -7.18 4.17 -2.05
N PHE A 32 -6.85 5.42 -1.73
CA PHE A 32 -5.80 6.14 -2.46
C PHE A 32 -4.47 5.40 -2.36
N ILE A 33 -4.09 4.97 -1.14
CA ILE A 33 -2.82 4.27 -0.93
C ILE A 33 -2.79 2.94 -1.69
N LEU A 34 -3.90 2.21 -1.69
CA LEU A 34 -4.02 0.97 -2.44
C LEU A 34 -3.84 1.22 -3.94
N GLN A 35 -4.54 2.20 -4.48
CA GLN A 35 -4.47 2.52 -5.91
C GLN A 35 -3.08 2.97 -6.32
N GLU A 36 -2.43 3.79 -5.50
CA GLU A 36 -1.09 4.28 -5.79
C GLU A 36 -0.06 3.15 -5.72
N SER A 37 -0.21 2.25 -4.75
CA SER A 37 0.67 1.07 -4.64
C SER A 37 0.55 0.19 -5.88
N LEU A 38 -0.66 -0.09 -6.33
CA LEU A 38 -0.88 -0.89 -7.53
C LEU A 38 -0.36 -0.19 -8.78
N SER A 39 -0.51 1.12 -8.85
CA SER A 39 0.01 1.91 -9.96
C SER A 39 1.53 1.84 -10.03
N ASN A 40 2.20 1.91 -8.89
CA ASN A 40 3.66 1.80 -8.84
C ASN A 40 4.13 0.41 -9.27
N ILE A 41 3.42 -0.64 -8.87
CA ILE A 41 3.73 -1.99 -9.30
C ILE A 41 3.63 -2.10 -10.81
N ARG A 42 2.55 -1.58 -11.39
CA ARG A 42 2.34 -1.62 -12.85
C ARG A 42 3.46 -0.90 -13.60
N LYS A 43 3.91 0.24 -13.10
CA LYS A 43 4.86 1.10 -13.80
C LYS A 43 6.31 0.64 -13.64
N HIS A 44 6.68 0.09 -12.49
CA HIS A 44 8.09 -0.04 -12.14
C HIS A 44 8.54 -1.42 -11.69
N ALA A 45 7.64 -2.26 -11.22
CA ALA A 45 8.05 -3.45 -10.49
C ALA A 45 8.43 -4.65 -11.36
N ARG A 46 7.88 -4.76 -12.56
CA ARG A 46 8.01 -5.96 -13.40
C ARG A 46 7.61 -7.22 -12.63
N ALA A 47 6.56 -7.12 -11.83
CA ALA A 47 6.12 -8.21 -10.97
C ALA A 47 5.40 -9.29 -11.77
N GLN A 48 5.50 -10.53 -11.29
CA GLN A 48 4.73 -11.65 -11.81
C GLN A 48 3.51 -11.93 -10.94
N HIS A 49 3.57 -11.58 -9.67
CA HIS A 49 2.48 -11.79 -8.72
C HIS A 49 2.38 -10.61 -7.78
N VAL A 50 1.16 -10.28 -7.38
CA VAL A 50 0.86 -9.26 -6.38
C VAL A 50 -0.05 -9.89 -5.33
N SER A 51 0.22 -9.64 -4.05
CA SER A 51 -0.69 -10.05 -2.99
C SER A 51 -1.18 -8.81 -2.25
N VAL A 52 -2.47 -8.80 -1.91
CA VAL A 52 -3.09 -7.76 -1.10
C VAL A 52 -3.78 -8.45 0.06
N GLU A 53 -3.36 -8.12 1.27
CA GLU A 53 -3.97 -8.66 2.49
C GLU A 53 -4.58 -7.53 3.27
N ILE A 54 -5.85 -7.66 3.62
CA ILE A 54 -6.56 -6.67 4.43
C ILE A 54 -7.13 -7.39 5.64
N ALA A 55 -6.82 -6.88 6.81
CA ALA A 55 -7.36 -7.38 8.07
C ALA A 55 -7.89 -6.20 8.85
N ASN A 56 -9.17 -6.23 9.18
CA ASN A 56 -9.82 -5.22 10.01
C ASN A 56 -10.38 -5.89 11.25
N HIS A 57 -9.50 -6.13 12.21
CA HIS A 57 -9.83 -6.83 13.45
C HIS A 57 -9.06 -6.15 14.57
N GLY A 58 -9.69 -5.16 15.23
CA GLY A 58 -8.98 -4.26 16.12
C GLY A 58 -8.23 -3.22 15.31
N ASP A 59 -6.94 -3.41 15.11
CA ASP A 59 -6.20 -2.58 14.17
C ASP A 59 -6.63 -2.89 12.74
N PHE A 60 -6.61 -1.86 11.88
CA PHE A 60 -6.77 -2.08 10.45
C PHE A 60 -5.38 -2.21 9.83
N VAL A 61 -5.15 -3.29 9.10
CA VAL A 61 -3.86 -3.54 8.44
C VAL A 61 -4.11 -3.85 6.97
N MET A 62 -3.38 -3.17 6.10
CA MET A 62 -3.39 -3.45 4.65
C MET A 62 -1.97 -3.64 4.19
N LYS A 63 -1.67 -4.80 3.59
CA LYS A 63 -0.35 -5.11 3.07
C LYS A 63 -0.45 -5.42 1.58
N ILE A 64 0.32 -4.68 0.79
CA ILE A 64 0.42 -4.89 -0.66
C ILE A 64 1.86 -5.31 -0.95
N GLN A 65 2.04 -6.48 -1.53
CA GLN A 65 3.36 -7.03 -1.78
C GLN A 65 3.47 -7.52 -3.21
N ASP A 66 4.59 -7.22 -3.88
CA ASP A 66 4.90 -7.75 -5.19
C ASP A 66 6.23 -8.50 -5.17
N ASP A 67 6.45 -9.34 -6.17
CA ASP A 67 7.67 -10.11 -6.35
C ASP A 67 8.55 -9.54 -7.48
N GLY A 68 8.43 -8.25 -7.72
CA GLY A 68 9.09 -7.59 -8.84
C GLY A 68 10.54 -7.21 -8.58
N ALA A 69 10.98 -6.21 -9.33
CA ALA A 69 12.38 -5.78 -9.30
C ALA A 69 12.79 -5.09 -8.00
N GLY A 70 11.85 -4.46 -7.31
CA GLY A 70 12.16 -3.70 -6.11
C GLY A 70 13.01 -2.47 -6.42
N PHE A 71 13.40 -1.78 -5.37
CA PHE A 71 14.29 -0.63 -5.48
C PHE A 71 15.15 -0.53 -4.23
N ASN A 72 16.24 0.24 -4.32
CA ASN A 72 17.11 0.47 -3.19
C ASN A 72 16.57 1.62 -2.34
N GLN A 73 16.08 1.33 -1.13
CA GLN A 73 15.48 2.33 -0.26
C GLN A 73 16.47 3.43 0.17
N GLU A 74 17.76 3.10 0.24
CA GLU A 74 18.76 4.09 0.59
C GLU A 74 18.85 5.22 -0.42
N HIS A 75 18.48 4.96 -1.65
CA HIS A 75 18.50 5.97 -2.70
C HIS A 75 17.26 6.86 -2.73
N LEU A 76 16.20 6.48 -2.01
CA LEU A 76 14.95 7.24 -2.02
C LEU A 76 15.12 8.66 -1.50
N SER A 77 15.87 8.82 -0.41
CA SER A 77 16.07 10.13 0.23
C SER A 77 16.98 11.04 -0.57
N ASN A 78 17.75 10.48 -1.51
CA ASN A 78 18.76 11.22 -2.27
C ASN A 78 18.34 11.51 -3.70
N ARG A 79 17.15 11.08 -4.12
CA ARG A 79 16.68 11.28 -5.48
C ARG A 79 15.53 12.26 -5.55
N PRO A 80 15.74 13.46 -6.09
CA PRO A 80 14.63 14.36 -6.39
C PRO A 80 13.95 13.94 -7.70
N SER A 81 13.62 12.66 -7.85
CA SER A 81 13.03 12.18 -9.08
C SER A 81 11.53 12.01 -8.90
N GLY A 82 10.78 12.29 -9.97
CA GLY A 82 9.35 12.11 -9.97
C GLY A 82 8.90 10.68 -9.74
N GLU A 83 9.81 9.72 -9.84
CA GLU A 83 9.48 8.31 -9.66
C GLU A 83 9.01 7.99 -8.24
N HIS A 84 9.44 8.78 -7.25
CA HIS A 84 9.13 8.50 -5.84
C HIS A 84 8.19 9.54 -5.22
N VAL A 85 7.62 10.42 -6.03
CA VAL A 85 6.66 11.40 -5.54
C VAL A 85 5.44 10.70 -4.94
N GLY A 86 5.00 9.61 -5.57
CA GLY A 86 3.86 8.84 -5.07
C GLY A 86 4.07 8.27 -3.68
N LEU A 87 5.31 7.87 -3.35
CA LEU A 87 5.62 7.35 -2.01
C LEU A 87 5.46 8.43 -0.95
N GLY A 88 5.93 9.66 -1.24
CA GLY A 88 5.74 10.78 -0.33
C GLY A 88 4.28 11.13 -0.12
N ILE A 89 3.48 11.11 -1.18
CA ILE A 89 2.05 11.38 -1.09
C ILE A 89 1.36 10.30 -0.26
N MET A 90 1.75 9.03 -0.42
CA MET A 90 1.18 7.96 0.39
C MET A 90 1.47 8.17 1.88
N GLN A 91 2.68 8.61 2.24
CA GLN A 91 3.03 8.91 3.62
C GLN A 91 2.16 10.04 4.18
N GLU A 92 1.97 11.10 3.40
CA GLU A 92 1.11 12.22 3.82
C GLU A 92 -0.34 11.75 4.04
N ARG A 93 -0.85 10.92 3.14
CA ARG A 93 -2.22 10.39 3.25
C ARG A 93 -2.38 9.53 4.49
N ALA A 94 -1.39 8.70 4.79
CA ALA A 94 -1.41 7.86 6.00
C ALA A 94 -1.41 8.73 7.26
N GLN A 95 -0.56 9.74 7.31
CA GLN A 95 -0.49 10.63 8.46
C GLN A 95 -1.80 11.36 8.71
N ARG A 96 -2.53 11.66 7.66
CA ARG A 96 -3.81 12.37 7.73
C ARG A 96 -4.85 11.63 8.56
N ILE A 97 -4.76 10.30 8.59
CA ILE A 97 -5.68 9.46 9.37
C ILE A 97 -4.99 8.81 10.56
N ASN A 98 -3.82 9.30 10.94
CA ASN A 98 -3.02 8.78 12.05
C ASN A 98 -2.62 7.31 11.87
N ALA A 99 -2.44 6.91 10.62
CA ALA A 99 -1.97 5.57 10.28
C ALA A 99 -0.46 5.57 10.09
N GLN A 100 0.15 4.41 10.26
CA GLN A 100 1.57 4.20 10.00
C GLN A 100 1.72 3.51 8.66
N LEU A 101 2.65 3.99 7.85
CA LEU A 101 2.94 3.39 6.55
C LEU A 101 4.39 2.99 6.50
N ALA A 102 4.64 1.71 6.31
CA ALA A 102 5.99 1.16 6.15
C ALA A 102 6.14 0.63 4.73
N ILE A 103 7.21 1.06 4.06
CA ILE A 103 7.54 0.60 2.72
C ILE A 103 8.88 -0.09 2.79
N THR A 104 8.92 -1.37 2.41
CA THR A 104 10.13 -2.17 2.41
C THR A 104 10.41 -2.66 1.01
N SER A 105 11.60 -2.41 0.50
CA SER A 105 11.97 -2.83 -0.84
C SER A 105 13.46 -3.12 -0.91
N GLN A 106 13.82 -4.14 -1.69
CA GLN A 106 15.20 -4.45 -2.00
C GLN A 106 15.26 -4.88 -3.45
N ILE A 107 16.36 -4.50 -4.13
CA ILE A 107 16.56 -4.85 -5.53
C ILE A 107 16.52 -6.37 -5.67
N GLY A 108 15.70 -6.85 -6.59
CA GLY A 108 15.53 -8.27 -6.87
C GLY A 108 14.59 -9.02 -5.94
N GLN A 109 14.04 -8.36 -4.93
CA GLN A 109 13.17 -9.02 -3.93
C GLN A 109 11.76 -8.45 -3.87
N GLY A 110 11.46 -7.45 -4.69
CA GLY A 110 10.13 -6.86 -4.72
C GLY A 110 9.93 -5.77 -3.68
N THR A 111 8.70 -5.38 -3.51
CA THR A 111 8.31 -4.27 -2.63
C THR A 111 7.10 -4.67 -1.79
N ALA A 112 7.12 -4.27 -0.52
CA ALA A 112 5.98 -4.42 0.37
C ALA A 112 5.58 -3.06 0.92
N VAL A 113 4.29 -2.74 0.83
CA VAL A 113 3.69 -1.55 1.43
C VAL A 113 2.74 -2.03 2.52
N MET A 114 2.93 -1.57 3.74
CA MET A 114 2.11 -1.98 4.87
C MET A 114 1.56 -0.77 5.58
N LEU A 115 0.24 -0.66 5.60
CA LEU A 115 -0.48 0.39 6.29
C LEU A 115 -1.08 -0.19 7.56
N THR A 116 -0.84 0.47 8.69
CA THR A 116 -1.44 0.08 9.96
C THR A 116 -2.17 1.27 10.55
N LEU A 117 -3.47 1.12 10.76
CA LEU A 117 -4.29 2.10 11.47
C LEU A 117 -4.64 1.51 12.82
N PRO A 118 -3.94 1.93 13.90
CA PRO A 118 -4.19 1.36 15.22
C PRO A 118 -5.62 1.62 15.67
N GLN A 119 -6.21 0.66 16.35
CA GLN A 119 -7.59 0.75 16.83
C GLN A 119 -7.80 2.00 17.68
N GLN A 120 -6.86 2.31 18.54
CA GLN A 120 -6.94 3.44 19.45
C GLN A 120 -6.90 4.79 18.73
N MET A 121 -6.43 4.82 17.49
CA MET A 121 -6.37 6.04 16.67
C MET A 121 -7.56 6.18 15.74
N ARG A 122 -8.46 5.19 15.71
CA ARG A 122 -9.59 5.21 14.80
C ARG A 122 -10.69 6.07 15.37
N THR A 123 -11.23 6.92 14.50
CA THR A 123 -12.32 7.81 14.87
C THR A 123 -13.63 7.02 14.89
N ALA A 124 -14.41 7.17 15.95
CA ALA A 124 -15.74 6.57 15.99
C ALA A 124 -16.59 7.21 14.91
N SER A 125 -17.24 6.39 14.10
CA SER A 125 -18.11 6.87 13.03
C SER A 125 -19.56 7.01 13.51
#